data_e8d22a080ff6a18c9d28363bb5e88469
#
_entry.id   e8d22a080ff6a18c9d28363bb5e88469
#
_cell.length_a   1.000
_cell.length_b   1.000
_cell.length_c   1.000
_cell.angle_alpha   90.00
_cell.angle_beta   90.00
_cell.angle_gamma   90.00
#
_symmetry.space_group_name_H-M   'P 1'
#
loop_
_entity.id
_entity.type
_entity.pdbx_description
1 polymer ?
#
loop_
_entity_poly.entity_id
_entity_poly.type
_entity_poly.pdbx_seq_one_letter_code
_entity_poly.pdbx_strand_id
1 'polypeptide(L)'
;SRRQRQMCIRDSDYTHHCRADVPGEYLEPHDVIIVEGIHAFYDARLRAMMDLKLYMHVESDICLLRRIQRDINERGRQIDNISSQYITTVKPMFDQYIRNYEQYADVIVAGGGKDAKITEILAGYINNDLHLYRGLNRRKEKDNA
;
A
#
# COMPACT_ATOMS: atom_id res chain seq x y z
N SER A 1 -16.92 -18.92 -5.24
CA SER A 1 -16.52 -18.20 -6.47
C SER A 1 -15.98 -16.84 -6.09
N ARG A 2 -14.65 -16.70 -5.97
CA ARG A 2 -14.00 -15.38 -5.87
C ARG A 2 -14.25 -14.69 -7.21
N ARG A 3 -15.14 -13.70 -7.23
CA ARG A 3 -15.37 -12.87 -8.41
C ARG A 3 -14.04 -12.19 -8.78
N GLN A 4 -13.56 -12.47 -9.98
CA GLN A 4 -12.45 -11.76 -10.60
C GLN A 4 -12.79 -10.28 -10.61
N ARG A 5 -12.10 -9.49 -9.79
CA ARG A 5 -12.25 -8.03 -9.77
C ARG A 5 -11.08 -7.44 -10.56
N GLN A 6 -11.39 -6.85 -11.68
CA GLN A 6 -10.44 -6.02 -12.40
C GLN A 6 -10.24 -4.73 -11.62
N MET A 7 -9.00 -4.36 -11.36
CA MET A 7 -8.62 -3.12 -10.70
C MET A 7 -8.02 -2.18 -11.74
N CYS A 8 -8.60 -0.99 -11.87
CA CYS A 8 -8.10 0.03 -12.78
C CYS A 8 -7.08 0.90 -12.04
N ILE A 9 -5.84 0.91 -12.52
CA ILE A 9 -4.79 1.82 -12.06
C ILE A 9 -4.81 3.06 -12.94
N ARG A 10 -4.84 4.24 -12.33
CA ARG A 10 -4.75 5.53 -13.00
C ARG A 10 -3.58 6.30 -12.45
N ASP A 11 -2.73 6.77 -13.33
CA ASP A 11 -1.63 7.67 -12.99
C ASP A 11 -2.11 9.04 -12.53
N SER A 12 -1.21 9.75 -11.85
CA SER A 12 -1.44 11.11 -11.36
C SER A 12 -0.47 12.08 -12.04
N ASP A 13 -1.01 13.17 -12.54
CA ASP A 13 -0.21 14.34 -12.95
C ASP A 13 0.04 15.22 -11.72
N TYR A 14 1.26 15.12 -11.19
CA TYR A 14 1.66 15.86 -10.00
C TYR A 14 1.90 17.35 -10.26
N THR A 15 2.15 17.74 -11.51
CA THR A 15 2.37 19.13 -11.91
C THR A 15 1.05 19.90 -11.89
N HIS A 16 -0.01 19.28 -12.39
CA HIS A 16 -1.33 19.90 -12.49
C HIS A 16 -2.27 19.48 -11.33
N HIS A 17 -1.79 18.71 -10.36
CA HIS A 17 -2.56 18.21 -9.22
C HIS A 17 -3.86 17.47 -9.60
N CYS A 18 -3.86 16.76 -10.72
CA CYS A 18 -5.01 16.00 -11.20
C CYS A 18 -4.62 14.56 -11.54
N ARG A 19 -5.60 13.76 -11.93
CA ARG A 19 -5.34 12.45 -12.50
C ARG A 19 -4.87 12.61 -13.94
N ALA A 20 -3.91 11.78 -14.35
CA ALA A 20 -3.46 11.75 -15.74
C ALA A 20 -4.63 11.35 -16.65
N ASP A 21 -4.76 12.04 -17.79
CA ASP A 21 -5.80 11.79 -18.79
C ASP A 21 -5.35 10.70 -19.77
N VAL A 22 -4.96 9.55 -19.20
CA VAL A 22 -4.57 8.35 -19.97
C VAL A 22 -5.48 7.19 -19.60
N PRO A 23 -5.76 6.26 -20.52
CA PRO A 23 -6.49 5.04 -20.21
C PRO A 23 -5.82 4.31 -19.07
N GLY A 24 -6.60 3.95 -18.04
CA GLY A 24 -6.07 3.19 -16.91
C GLY A 24 -5.69 1.77 -17.32
N GLU A 25 -4.62 1.25 -16.73
CA GLU A 25 -4.27 -0.16 -16.84
C GLU A 25 -5.21 -1.01 -15.99
N TYR A 26 -5.59 -2.17 -16.51
CA TYR A 26 -6.36 -3.15 -15.76
C TYR A 26 -5.44 -4.25 -15.28
N LEU A 27 -5.50 -4.53 -13.97
CA LEU A 27 -4.81 -5.68 -13.39
C LEU A 27 -5.66 -6.93 -13.53
N GLU A 28 -5.04 -7.97 -14.04
CA GLU A 28 -5.63 -9.31 -14.01
C GLU A 28 -5.50 -9.94 -12.60
N PRO A 29 -6.39 -10.88 -12.25
CA PRO A 29 -6.28 -11.60 -10.99
C PRO A 29 -5.00 -12.42 -10.92
N HIS A 30 -4.26 -12.26 -9.82
CA HIS A 30 -3.06 -13.03 -9.51
C HIS A 30 -3.23 -13.74 -8.16
N ASP A 31 -2.39 -14.75 -7.92
CA ASP A 31 -2.36 -15.47 -6.64
C ASP A 31 -2.01 -14.53 -5.46
N VAL A 32 -1.18 -13.52 -5.72
CA VAL A 32 -0.79 -12.48 -4.75
C VAL A 32 -1.05 -11.12 -5.35
N ILE A 33 -1.75 -10.27 -4.62
CA ILE A 33 -1.99 -8.88 -4.97
C ILE A 33 -1.51 -8.01 -3.81
N ILE A 34 -0.57 -7.11 -4.07
CA ILE A 34 -0.10 -6.14 -3.10
C ILE A 34 -0.80 -4.81 -3.37
N VAL A 35 -1.52 -4.31 -2.36
CA VAL A 35 -2.16 -2.98 -2.39
C VAL A 35 -1.34 -2.05 -1.51
N GLU A 36 -0.76 -1.01 -2.08
CA GLU A 36 0.03 -0.04 -1.34
C GLU A 36 -0.59 1.37 -1.42
N GLY A 37 -0.35 2.17 -0.41
CA GLY A 37 -0.74 3.58 -0.36
C GLY A 37 -1.14 4.02 1.04
N ILE A 38 -1.03 5.33 1.28
CA ILE A 38 -1.34 5.91 2.61
C ILE A 38 -2.80 5.74 3.04
N HIS A 39 -3.70 5.51 2.10
CA HIS A 39 -5.12 5.27 2.34
C HIS A 39 -5.56 3.82 2.11
N ALA A 40 -4.63 2.88 1.98
CA ALA A 40 -4.96 1.46 1.77
C ALA A 40 -5.91 0.91 2.86
N PHE A 41 -5.80 1.42 4.08
CA PHE A 41 -6.63 1.00 5.22
C PHE A 41 -7.87 1.90 5.47
N TYR A 42 -8.18 2.85 4.58
CA TYR A 42 -9.31 3.75 4.78
C TYR A 42 -10.66 3.03 4.71
N ASP A 43 -10.92 2.26 3.66
CA ASP A 43 -12.19 1.55 3.46
C ASP A 43 -12.22 0.23 4.24
N ALA A 44 -13.19 0.09 5.14
CA ALA A 44 -13.38 -1.11 5.96
C ALA A 44 -13.65 -2.38 5.11
N ARG A 45 -14.33 -2.22 3.97
CA ARG A 45 -14.61 -3.33 3.05
C ARG A 45 -13.33 -3.82 2.36
N LEU A 46 -12.43 -2.89 2.02
CA LEU A 46 -11.13 -3.23 1.45
C LEU A 46 -10.27 -3.95 2.50
N ARG A 47 -10.22 -3.42 3.74
CA ARG A 47 -9.50 -4.08 4.85
C ARG A 47 -9.97 -5.51 5.10
N ALA A 48 -11.28 -5.75 5.02
CA ALA A 48 -11.86 -7.09 5.21
C ALA A 48 -11.49 -8.10 4.11
N MET A 49 -10.97 -7.63 2.98
CA MET A 49 -10.52 -8.46 1.85
C MET A 49 -9.03 -8.78 1.91
N MET A 50 -8.28 -8.14 2.79
CA MET A 50 -6.83 -8.31 2.94
C MET A 50 -6.55 -9.51 3.84
N ASP A 51 -5.73 -10.45 3.36
CA ASP A 51 -5.27 -11.61 4.14
C ASP A 51 -4.14 -11.22 5.10
N LEU A 52 -3.32 -10.20 4.75
CA LEU A 52 -2.25 -9.66 5.58
C LEU A 52 -2.20 -8.14 5.47
N LYS A 53 -2.16 -7.46 6.60
CA LYS A 53 -2.14 -5.99 6.71
C LYS A 53 -0.84 -5.54 7.37
N LEU A 54 -0.03 -4.79 6.63
CA LEU A 54 1.27 -4.28 7.07
C LEU A 54 1.20 -2.77 7.27
N TYR A 55 1.64 -2.28 8.41
CA TYR A 55 1.83 -0.85 8.65
C TYR A 55 3.32 -0.53 8.71
N MET A 56 3.76 0.38 7.83
CA MET A 56 5.15 0.82 7.75
C MET A 56 5.35 1.99 8.70
N HIS A 57 5.93 1.73 9.86
CA HIS A 57 6.22 2.77 10.84
C HIS A 57 7.54 3.47 10.53
N VAL A 58 7.48 4.76 10.28
CA VAL A 58 8.65 5.64 10.09
C VAL A 58 8.40 6.93 10.85
N GLU A 59 9.42 7.42 11.55
CA GLU A 59 9.37 8.70 12.26
C GLU A 59 8.98 9.84 11.32
N SER A 60 8.15 10.76 11.82
CA SER A 60 7.54 11.80 10.97
C SER A 60 8.55 12.80 10.41
N ASP A 61 9.64 13.07 11.11
CA ASP A 61 10.75 13.90 10.63
C ASP A 61 11.48 13.25 9.44
N ILE A 62 11.75 11.95 9.54
CA ILE A 62 12.35 11.17 8.43
C ILE A 62 11.40 11.14 7.22
N CYS A 63 10.10 10.96 7.44
CA CYS A 63 9.10 11.03 6.38
C CYS A 63 9.10 12.40 5.71
N LEU A 64 9.18 13.48 6.49
CA LEU A 64 9.22 14.84 5.97
C LEU A 64 10.48 15.11 5.16
N LEU A 65 11.64 14.71 5.66
CA LEU A 65 12.91 14.88 4.94
C LEU A 65 12.91 14.12 3.59
N ARG A 66 12.46 12.87 3.59
CA ARG A 66 12.34 12.08 2.34
C ARG A 66 11.37 12.73 1.35
N ARG A 67 10.26 13.28 1.84
CA ARG A 67 9.29 14.01 1.02
C ARG A 67 9.91 15.26 0.40
N ILE A 68 10.62 16.09 1.20
CA ILE A 68 11.29 17.30 0.72
C ILE A 68 12.26 16.96 -0.39
N GLN A 69 13.16 15.99 -0.16
CA GLN A 69 14.15 15.57 -1.15
C GLN A 69 13.49 15.11 -2.47
N ARG A 70 12.49 14.24 -2.37
CA ARG A 70 11.77 13.76 -3.55
C ARG A 70 11.05 14.89 -4.29
N ASP A 71 10.29 15.72 -3.57
CA ASP A 71 9.44 16.74 -4.18
C ASP A 71 10.28 17.86 -4.84
N ILE A 72 11.47 18.14 -4.33
CA ILE A 72 12.43 19.07 -4.96
C ILE A 72 13.09 18.41 -6.18
N ASN A 73 13.68 17.21 -6.02
CA ASN A 73 14.54 16.61 -7.04
C ASN A 73 13.74 16.02 -8.21
N GLU A 74 12.58 15.42 -7.93
CA GLU A 74 11.82 14.67 -8.93
C GLU A 74 10.59 15.43 -9.45
N ARG A 75 10.09 16.42 -8.68
CA ARG A 75 8.83 17.12 -8.98
C ARG A 75 9.01 18.62 -9.16
N GLY A 76 10.23 19.16 -9.05
CA GLY A 76 10.55 20.57 -9.24
C GLY A 76 9.85 21.53 -8.29
N ARG A 77 9.40 21.06 -7.11
CA ARG A 77 8.65 21.88 -6.15
C ARG A 77 9.57 22.76 -5.31
N GLN A 78 9.07 23.93 -4.91
CA GLN A 78 9.77 24.86 -4.02
C GLN A 78 9.55 24.45 -2.56
N ILE A 79 10.60 24.64 -1.73
CA ILE A 79 10.59 24.26 -0.30
C ILE A 79 9.46 24.96 0.48
N ASP A 80 9.19 26.24 0.18
CA ASP A 80 8.16 27.01 0.85
C ASP A 80 6.76 26.42 0.60
N ASN A 81 6.49 25.98 -0.63
CA ASN A 81 5.25 25.33 -0.99
C ASN A 81 5.08 23.98 -0.29
N ILE A 82 6.18 23.21 -0.19
CA ILE A 82 6.18 21.91 0.51
C ILE A 82 5.92 22.12 2.00
N SER A 83 6.60 23.07 2.62
CA SER A 83 6.48 23.38 4.05
C SER A 83 5.09 23.89 4.41
N SER A 84 4.57 24.85 3.65
CA SER A 84 3.22 25.36 3.85
C SER A 84 2.18 24.26 3.73
N GLN A 85 2.22 23.46 2.68
CA GLN A 85 1.30 22.34 2.49
C GLN A 85 1.43 21.29 3.60
N TYR A 86 2.64 21.03 4.08
CA TYR A 86 2.85 20.07 5.16
C TYR A 86 2.13 20.50 6.43
N ILE A 87 2.31 21.75 6.84
CA ILE A 87 1.73 22.29 8.08
C ILE A 87 0.20 22.40 7.97
N THR A 88 -0.30 22.92 6.84
CA THR A 88 -1.72 23.25 6.70
C THR A 88 -2.59 22.05 6.36
N THR A 89 -2.04 21.03 5.71
CA THR A 89 -2.83 19.91 5.18
C THR A 89 -2.29 18.57 5.60
N VAL A 90 -1.01 18.29 5.30
CA VAL A 90 -0.50 16.91 5.40
C VAL A 90 -0.43 16.43 6.85
N LYS A 91 0.12 17.25 7.74
CA LYS A 91 0.26 16.90 9.15
C LYS A 91 -1.08 16.73 9.86
N PRO A 92 -2.06 17.65 9.72
CA PRO A 92 -3.41 17.45 10.27
C PRO A 92 -4.10 16.20 9.73
N MET A 93 -4.02 15.92 8.41
CA MET A 93 -4.62 14.73 7.80
C MET A 93 -3.93 13.44 8.26
N PHE A 94 -2.60 13.46 8.42
CA PHE A 94 -1.87 12.35 8.96
C PHE A 94 -2.35 12.01 10.39
N ASP A 95 -2.44 13.01 11.26
CA ASP A 95 -2.86 12.81 12.65
C ASP A 95 -4.33 12.34 12.76
N GLN A 96 -5.18 12.85 11.88
CA GLN A 96 -6.61 12.50 11.87
C GLN A 96 -6.87 11.08 11.33
N TYR A 97 -6.17 10.66 10.29
CA TYR A 97 -6.47 9.44 9.56
C TYR A 97 -5.35 8.41 9.65
N ILE A 98 -4.15 8.76 9.17
CA ILE A 98 -3.10 7.77 8.88
C ILE A 98 -2.52 7.16 10.14
N ARG A 99 -2.29 7.96 11.18
CA ARG A 99 -1.79 7.47 12.48
C ARG A 99 -2.69 6.37 13.06
N ASN A 100 -3.99 6.52 12.90
CA ASN A 100 -4.97 5.58 13.43
C ASN A 100 -5.03 4.25 12.64
N TYR A 101 -4.41 4.16 11.48
CA TYR A 101 -4.41 2.92 10.69
C TYR A 101 -3.53 1.83 11.29
N GLU A 102 -2.57 2.20 12.14
CA GLU A 102 -1.72 1.25 12.85
C GLU A 102 -2.52 0.20 13.62
N GLN A 103 -3.66 0.57 14.20
CA GLN A 103 -4.57 -0.34 14.90
C GLN A 103 -5.16 -1.46 14.04
N TYR A 104 -5.15 -1.30 12.71
CA TYR A 104 -5.69 -2.29 11.77
C TYR A 104 -4.63 -3.25 11.23
N ALA A 105 -3.36 -2.99 11.55
CA ALA A 105 -2.26 -3.80 11.04
C ALA A 105 -2.13 -5.12 11.78
N ASP A 106 -1.83 -6.18 11.05
CA ASP A 106 -1.45 -7.47 11.61
C ASP A 106 0.05 -7.46 11.98
N VAL A 107 0.86 -6.68 11.25
CA VAL A 107 2.30 -6.50 11.48
C VAL A 107 2.69 -5.04 11.31
N ILE A 108 3.46 -4.52 12.27
CA ILE A 108 4.09 -3.20 12.20
C ILE A 108 5.55 -3.37 11.82
N VAL A 109 5.94 -2.78 10.69
CA VAL A 109 7.32 -2.83 10.18
C VAL A 109 8.02 -1.53 10.51
N ALA A 110 9.01 -1.59 11.40
CA ALA A 110 9.82 -0.43 11.78
C ALA A 110 10.84 -0.06 10.68
N GLY A 111 11.31 1.19 10.70
CA GLY A 111 12.40 1.65 9.83
C GLY A 111 12.08 1.78 8.34
N GLY A 112 10.82 1.61 7.95
CA GLY A 112 10.37 1.85 6.56
C GLY A 112 10.74 0.75 5.57
N GLY A 113 10.86 -0.51 6.01
CA GLY A 113 10.92 -1.69 5.13
C GLY A 113 12.24 -1.90 4.38
N LYS A 114 13.31 -1.25 4.78
CA LYS A 114 14.65 -1.48 4.20
C LYS A 114 15.38 -2.69 4.77
N ASP A 115 14.78 -3.38 5.72
CA ASP A 115 15.36 -4.55 6.38
C ASP A 115 15.10 -5.81 5.54
N ALA A 116 16.19 -6.42 5.05
CA ALA A 116 16.14 -7.66 4.27
C ALA A 116 15.49 -8.81 5.04
N LYS A 117 15.66 -8.85 6.38
CA LYS A 117 15.10 -9.89 7.22
C LYS A 117 13.57 -9.89 7.25
N ILE A 118 12.97 -8.70 7.32
CA ILE A 118 11.51 -8.56 7.23
C ILE A 118 11.02 -9.03 5.87
N THR A 119 11.73 -8.71 4.79
CA THR A 119 11.37 -9.18 3.44
C THR A 119 11.41 -10.71 3.34
N GLU A 120 12.43 -11.36 3.91
CA GLU A 120 12.54 -12.82 3.97
C GLU A 120 11.37 -13.45 4.74
N ILE A 121 11.03 -12.90 5.91
CA ILE A 121 9.92 -13.39 6.75
C ILE A 121 8.59 -13.29 6.00
N LEU A 122 8.31 -12.14 5.38
CA LEU A 122 7.08 -11.92 4.62
C LEU A 122 7.00 -12.83 3.39
N ALA A 123 8.10 -12.98 2.67
CA ALA A 123 8.16 -13.88 1.52
C ALA A 123 7.93 -15.35 1.96
N GLY A 124 8.51 -15.77 3.07
CA GLY A 124 8.29 -17.09 3.66
C GLY A 124 6.82 -17.32 4.04
N TYR A 125 6.19 -16.33 4.69
CA TYR A 125 4.77 -16.38 5.04
C TYR A 125 3.88 -16.51 3.80
N ILE A 126 4.06 -15.65 2.80
CA ILE A 126 3.28 -15.65 1.56
C ILE A 126 3.43 -16.98 0.81
N ASN A 127 4.65 -17.50 0.67
CA ASN A 127 4.90 -18.76 0.01
C ASN A 127 4.21 -19.93 0.72
N ASN A 128 4.26 -19.97 2.05
CA ASN A 128 3.59 -21.00 2.83
C ASN A 128 2.07 -20.95 2.66
N ASP A 129 1.47 -19.77 2.71
CA ASP A 129 0.02 -19.58 2.51
C ASP A 129 -0.42 -19.99 1.10
N LEU A 130 0.36 -19.64 0.08
CA LEU A 130 0.13 -20.08 -1.30
C LEU A 130 0.18 -21.60 -1.46
N HIS A 131 1.14 -22.25 -0.80
CA HIS A 131 1.23 -23.73 -0.84
C HIS A 131 0.02 -24.40 -0.20
N LEU A 132 -0.43 -23.90 0.94
CA LEU A 132 -1.63 -24.38 1.61
C LEU A 132 -2.89 -24.17 0.75
N TYR A 133 -3.06 -22.99 0.17
CA TYR A 133 -4.19 -22.67 -0.70
C TYR A 133 -4.25 -23.57 -1.94
N ARG A 134 -3.12 -23.75 -2.64
CA ARG A 134 -3.02 -24.63 -3.80
C ARG A 134 -3.26 -26.10 -3.44
N GLY A 135 -2.80 -26.54 -2.28
CA GLY A 135 -3.04 -27.88 -1.75
C GLY A 135 -4.52 -28.16 -1.49
N LEU A 136 -5.24 -27.19 -0.92
CA LEU A 136 -6.68 -27.29 -0.65
C LEU A 136 -7.51 -27.32 -1.94
N ASN A 137 -7.16 -26.52 -2.93
CA ASN A 137 -7.88 -26.51 -4.22
C ASN A 137 -7.71 -27.83 -4.99
N ARG A 138 -6.51 -28.40 -5.01
CA ARG A 138 -6.26 -29.72 -5.64
C ARG A 138 -7.06 -30.85 -4.99
N ARG A 139 -7.32 -30.78 -3.67
CA ARG A 139 -8.18 -31.77 -2.98
C ARG A 139 -9.64 -31.62 -3.42
N LYS A 140 -10.16 -30.39 -3.46
CA LYS A 140 -11.54 -30.13 -3.90
C LYS A 140 -11.82 -30.56 -5.35
N GLU A 141 -10.84 -30.43 -6.24
CA GLU A 141 -10.95 -30.92 -7.62
C GLU A 141 -11.00 -32.45 -7.72
N LYS A 142 -10.26 -33.14 -6.84
CA LYS A 142 -10.29 -34.61 -6.77
C LYS A 142 -11.57 -35.17 -6.15
N ASP A 143 -12.18 -34.45 -5.21
CA ASP A 143 -13.41 -34.87 -4.54
C ASP A 143 -14.66 -34.61 -5.39
N ASN A 144 -14.55 -33.81 -6.47
CA ASN A 144 -15.61 -33.49 -7.41
C ASN A 144 -15.49 -34.21 -8.78
N ALA A 145 -14.50 -35.09 -8.95
CA ALA A 145 -14.26 -35.88 -10.16
C ALA A 145 -14.64 -37.35 -9.94
#